data_f06d6a28dde1af632573cb61a78baab3
#
_entry.id   f06d6a28dde1af632573cb61a78baab3
#
_cell.length_a   1.000
_cell.length_b   1.000
_cell.length_c   1.000
_cell.angle_alpha   90.00
_cell.angle_beta   90.00
_cell.angle_gamma   90.00
#
_symmetry.space_group_name_H-M   'P 1'
#
loop_
_entity.id
_entity.type
_entity.pdbx_description
1 polymer ?
#
loop_
_entity_poly.entity_id
_entity_poly.type
_entity_poly.pdbx_seq_one_letter_code
_entity_poly.pdbx_strand_id
1 'polypeptide(L)'
;MTFPTRSLLPLAGIAALALTVTACASPSSSADDAAPADATETTVVVENAKPALMQVEEDGETYWTEDTEIPREAVEVAYQPESVVTFDIATLDTLHAIGAGDTVVGIPEVALPDYLSEYADLPKVGSLFEPDFEAVAELDPELIVVAARSTGQFDELSNIAPTIDLTGAYGGTFDPEGGLVRAAQLGEIFGEEEAVAELSADIEEQIATIQSEVDGTALVLSVSGGEYGAFGEGSRFGYFFDTLGFTPAVAAAELPGQEGSAHGDTVTNEFILTANPDWIIAFDRGAATGQGSSAEETLDNEIVERTTAAQNDAIVYLPASELYIVINGLTAIHNVLGTVHEAVAG
;
A
#
# COMPACT_ATOMS: atom_id res chain seq x y z
N MET A 1 27.81 -7.00 -47.21
CA MET A 1 27.08 -7.67 -48.32
C MET A 1 25.63 -7.30 -48.19
N THR A 2 25.29 -6.32 -48.95
CA THR A 2 24.20 -6.10 -49.90
C THR A 2 22.77 -6.21 -49.38
N PHE A 3 22.16 -5.03 -49.24
CA PHE A 3 20.72 -4.80 -49.39
C PHE A 3 20.21 -5.13 -50.79
N PRO A 4 18.95 -5.37 -51.01
CA PRO A 4 18.25 -4.40 -51.83
C PRO A 4 16.89 -3.92 -51.35
N THR A 5 16.66 -2.71 -51.73
CA THR A 5 15.55 -1.79 -51.71
C THR A 5 14.42 -2.11 -52.73
N ARG A 6 13.27 -1.39 -52.52
CA ARG A 6 12.19 -0.98 -53.47
C ARG A 6 10.93 -1.87 -53.52
N SER A 7 9.71 -1.35 -53.60
CA SER A 7 9.14 -0.16 -54.27
C SER A 7 7.75 0.18 -53.75
N LEU A 8 7.46 1.42 -53.65
CA LEU A 8 6.38 2.36 -53.91
C LEU A 8 5.09 1.89 -54.67
N LEU A 9 3.91 2.21 -54.11
CA LEU A 9 2.68 2.92 -54.54
C LEU A 9 2.11 2.66 -55.96
N PRO A 10 0.76 2.88 -56.25
CA PRO A 10 -0.05 4.06 -55.91
C PRO A 10 -1.57 3.83 -55.62
N LEU A 11 -2.18 4.77 -54.98
CA LEU A 11 -3.28 5.73 -55.24
C LEU A 11 -4.52 5.30 -56.06
N ALA A 12 -5.63 5.70 -55.53
CA ALA A 12 -6.83 6.32 -56.13
C ALA A 12 -8.16 5.55 -56.05
N GLY A 13 -9.18 6.30 -55.62
CA GLY A 13 -10.56 6.01 -55.99
C GLY A 13 -11.63 6.59 -55.09
N ILE A 14 -12.00 7.86 -55.31
CA ILE A 14 -13.15 8.58 -54.74
C ILE A 14 -14.45 8.00 -55.32
N ALA A 15 -15.52 7.83 -54.54
CA ALA A 15 -16.89 7.98 -55.02
C ALA A 15 -17.84 8.32 -53.86
N ALA A 16 -18.30 9.55 -53.82
CA ALA A 16 -19.43 10.03 -53.03
C ALA A 16 -20.74 9.62 -53.76
N LEU A 17 -21.73 9.17 -53.01
CA LEU A 17 -23.11 9.14 -53.49
C LEU A 17 -24.04 9.60 -52.36
N ALA A 18 -24.56 10.80 -52.55
CA ALA A 18 -25.67 11.36 -51.78
C ALA A 18 -26.98 10.86 -52.36
N LEU A 19 -27.88 10.39 -51.51
CA LEU A 19 -29.29 10.18 -51.85
C LEU A 19 -30.17 10.76 -50.73
N THR A 20 -30.76 11.89 -51.02
CA THR A 20 -31.86 12.51 -50.30
C THR A 20 -33.18 11.81 -50.66
N VAL A 21 -33.91 11.37 -49.64
CA VAL A 21 -35.34 11.09 -49.80
C VAL A 21 -36.12 11.78 -48.68
N THR A 22 -36.89 12.76 -49.11
CA THR A 22 -37.89 13.46 -48.31
C THR A 22 -39.18 12.65 -48.34
N ALA A 23 -39.79 12.33 -47.20
CA ALA A 23 -41.20 11.95 -47.15
C ALA A 23 -41.83 12.42 -45.84
N CYS A 24 -42.80 13.31 -45.96
CA CYS A 24 -43.72 13.72 -44.90
C CYS A 24 -44.73 12.63 -44.59
N ALA A 25 -45.03 12.38 -43.34
CA ALA A 25 -46.36 11.97 -42.88
C ALA A 25 -46.55 12.22 -41.38
N SER A 26 -47.72 12.62 -41.03
CA SER A 26 -48.26 13.21 -39.80
C SER A 26 -48.48 12.18 -38.63
N PRO A 27 -48.89 12.65 -37.43
CA PRO A 27 -48.61 12.01 -36.18
C PRO A 27 -49.68 10.99 -35.75
N SER A 28 -49.28 9.90 -35.15
CA SER A 28 -50.14 9.10 -34.30
C SER A 28 -49.42 8.85 -32.96
N SER A 29 -50.07 9.33 -31.91
CA SER A 29 -49.72 9.13 -30.52
C SER A 29 -49.84 7.65 -30.16
N SER A 30 -48.75 7.03 -29.78
CA SER A 30 -48.72 5.90 -28.86
C SER A 30 -47.56 6.14 -27.89
N ALA A 31 -47.90 6.25 -26.61
CA ALA A 31 -46.94 6.23 -25.53
C ALA A 31 -46.33 4.82 -25.49
N ASP A 32 -45.15 4.70 -26.04
CA ASP A 32 -44.28 3.59 -25.73
C ASP A 32 -43.54 3.93 -24.44
N ASP A 33 -43.82 3.14 -23.44
CA ASP A 33 -43.03 2.97 -22.24
C ASP A 33 -41.58 2.66 -22.68
N ALA A 34 -40.74 3.66 -22.74
CA ALA A 34 -39.33 3.44 -22.87
C ALA A 34 -38.87 2.85 -21.53
N ALA A 35 -38.62 1.54 -21.53
CA ALA A 35 -37.83 0.93 -20.48
C ALA A 35 -36.56 1.79 -20.27
N PRO A 36 -36.15 2.00 -19.01
CA PRO A 36 -34.89 2.69 -18.75
C PRO A 36 -33.79 1.97 -19.52
N ALA A 37 -33.00 2.73 -20.28
CA ALA A 37 -31.80 2.21 -20.89
C ALA A 37 -31.00 1.53 -19.77
N ASP A 38 -30.73 0.26 -19.95
CA ASP A 38 -29.79 -0.52 -19.13
C ASP A 38 -28.52 0.33 -19.09
N ALA A 39 -28.24 0.93 -17.91
CA ALA A 39 -26.97 1.56 -17.69
C ALA A 39 -25.97 0.39 -17.76
N THR A 40 -25.20 0.34 -18.85
CA THR A 40 -24.06 -0.58 -18.92
C THR A 40 -23.17 -0.21 -17.73
N GLU A 41 -23.23 -1.01 -16.67
CA GLU A 41 -22.30 -0.89 -15.57
C GLU A 41 -20.90 -0.94 -16.19
N THR A 42 -20.18 0.16 -16.05
CA THR A 42 -18.80 0.21 -16.50
C THR A 42 -17.98 -0.54 -15.46
N THR A 43 -17.23 -1.55 -15.90
CA THR A 43 -16.37 -2.35 -15.02
C THR A 43 -14.89 -2.12 -15.31
N VAL A 44 -14.05 -2.40 -14.32
CA VAL A 44 -12.59 -2.37 -14.39
C VAL A 44 -12.05 -3.76 -14.09
N VAL A 45 -11.06 -4.20 -14.85
CA VAL A 45 -10.34 -5.45 -14.60
C VAL A 45 -9.09 -5.14 -13.78
N VAL A 46 -9.05 -5.61 -12.55
CA VAL A 46 -7.90 -5.42 -11.64
C VAL A 46 -7.00 -6.64 -11.76
N GLU A 47 -5.81 -6.44 -12.31
CA GLU A 47 -4.83 -7.51 -12.48
C GLU A 47 -4.20 -7.95 -11.16
N ASN A 48 -3.87 -9.24 -11.03
CA ASN A 48 -3.23 -9.82 -9.84
C ASN A 48 -4.01 -9.57 -8.53
N ALA A 49 -5.33 -9.52 -8.60
CA ALA A 49 -6.19 -9.14 -7.48
C ALA A 49 -6.93 -10.31 -6.81
N LYS A 50 -6.74 -11.55 -7.30
CA LYS A 50 -7.31 -12.75 -6.70
C LYS A 50 -6.20 -13.73 -6.31
N PRO A 51 -5.95 -13.94 -5.00
CA PRO A 51 -4.95 -14.86 -4.51
C PRO A 51 -5.42 -16.31 -4.72
N ALA A 52 -4.47 -17.23 -4.88
CA ALA A 52 -4.74 -18.65 -4.74
C ALA A 52 -4.57 -19.03 -3.27
N LEU A 53 -5.64 -19.45 -2.59
CA LEU A 53 -5.58 -19.81 -1.17
C LEU A 53 -5.27 -21.30 -0.97
N MET A 54 -4.42 -21.58 0.02
CA MET A 54 -4.15 -22.93 0.50
C MET A 54 -4.35 -23.01 2.01
N GLN A 55 -4.70 -24.20 2.49
CA GLN A 55 -4.89 -24.45 3.91
C GLN A 55 -3.60 -24.90 4.56
N VAL A 56 -3.19 -24.25 5.63
CA VAL A 56 -1.99 -24.57 6.41
C VAL A 56 -2.39 -24.93 7.84
N GLU A 57 -1.72 -25.92 8.42
CA GLU A 57 -1.85 -26.29 9.84
C GLU A 57 -0.55 -25.92 10.57
N GLU A 58 -0.65 -25.02 11.54
CA GLU A 58 0.47 -24.61 12.38
C GLU A 58 0.00 -24.57 13.85
N ASP A 59 0.80 -25.11 14.76
CA ASP A 59 0.50 -25.21 16.19
C ASP A 59 -0.85 -25.86 16.54
N GLY A 60 -1.40 -26.68 15.63
CA GLY A 60 -2.69 -27.38 15.78
C GLY A 60 -3.91 -26.53 15.42
N GLU A 61 -3.70 -25.36 14.88
CA GLU A 61 -4.72 -24.51 14.27
C GLU A 61 -4.62 -24.57 12.74
N THR A 62 -5.77 -24.48 12.08
CA THR A 62 -5.84 -24.51 10.62
C THR A 62 -6.27 -23.12 10.13
N TYR A 63 -5.53 -22.54 9.23
CA TYR A 63 -5.87 -21.25 8.63
C TYR A 63 -5.61 -21.24 7.12
N TRP A 64 -6.21 -20.29 6.42
CA TRP A 64 -6.00 -20.06 5.02
C TRP A 64 -4.86 -19.06 4.81
N THR A 65 -4.00 -19.35 3.83
CA THR A 65 -2.91 -18.46 3.40
C THR A 65 -2.79 -18.51 1.88
N GLU A 66 -2.05 -17.57 1.31
CA GLU A 66 -1.81 -17.55 -0.13
C GLU A 66 -0.77 -18.64 -0.52
N ASP A 67 -1.07 -19.37 -1.59
CA ASP A 67 -0.10 -20.17 -2.33
C ASP A 67 0.62 -19.30 -3.35
N THR A 68 1.77 -18.78 -2.97
CA THR A 68 2.57 -17.85 -3.81
C THR A 68 3.22 -18.53 -5.02
N GLU A 69 3.15 -19.88 -5.14
CA GLU A 69 3.60 -20.60 -6.33
C GLU A 69 2.57 -20.53 -7.47
N ILE A 70 1.31 -20.18 -7.15
CA ILE A 70 0.22 -20.02 -8.11
C ILE A 70 0.06 -18.52 -8.43
N PRO A 71 0.15 -18.12 -9.71
CA PRO A 71 -0.08 -16.72 -10.07
C PRO A 71 -1.49 -16.25 -9.69
N ARG A 72 -1.59 -15.03 -9.19
CA ARG A 72 -2.87 -14.38 -8.92
C ARG A 72 -3.66 -14.16 -10.20
N GLU A 73 -4.98 -14.31 -10.11
CA GLU A 73 -5.90 -14.02 -11.21
C GLU A 73 -6.37 -12.55 -11.16
N ALA A 74 -6.91 -12.08 -12.29
CA ALA A 74 -7.59 -10.79 -12.35
C ALA A 74 -9.01 -10.89 -11.77
N VAL A 75 -9.52 -9.76 -11.27
CA VAL A 75 -10.90 -9.60 -10.79
C VAL A 75 -11.56 -8.45 -11.51
N GLU A 76 -12.79 -8.65 -11.99
CA GLU A 76 -13.61 -7.58 -12.56
C GLU A 76 -14.48 -6.95 -11.46
N VAL A 77 -14.42 -5.62 -11.31
CA VAL A 77 -15.16 -4.84 -10.30
C VAL A 77 -15.89 -3.68 -10.94
N ALA A 78 -16.87 -3.10 -10.25
CA ALA A 78 -17.54 -1.89 -10.69
C ALA A 78 -16.55 -0.73 -10.82
N TYR A 79 -16.74 0.11 -11.83
CA TYR A 79 -16.04 1.39 -11.97
C TYR A 79 -16.73 2.43 -11.09
N GLN A 80 -15.96 3.13 -10.26
CA GLN A 80 -16.43 4.12 -9.28
C GLN A 80 -17.48 3.54 -8.31
N PRO A 81 -17.14 2.48 -7.55
CA PRO A 81 -18.05 1.92 -6.55
C PRO A 81 -18.36 2.98 -5.49
N GLU A 82 -19.65 3.08 -5.09
CA GLU A 82 -20.12 4.07 -4.11
C GLU A 82 -20.06 3.56 -2.65
N SER A 83 -19.89 2.24 -2.46
CA SER A 83 -19.82 1.61 -1.14
C SER A 83 -18.68 0.59 -1.06
N VAL A 84 -17.67 0.89 -0.26
CA VAL A 84 -16.44 0.09 -0.10
C VAL A 84 -16.25 -0.32 1.35
N VAL A 85 -16.02 -1.59 1.57
CA VAL A 85 -15.49 -2.11 2.84
C VAL A 85 -14.02 -2.45 2.62
N THR A 86 -13.12 -1.90 3.44
CA THR A 86 -11.71 -2.23 3.35
C THR A 86 -11.15 -2.77 4.66
N PHE A 87 -10.45 -3.90 4.58
CA PHE A 87 -9.63 -4.47 5.65
C PHE A 87 -8.16 -4.08 5.53
N ASP A 88 -7.82 -3.28 4.52
CA ASP A 88 -6.49 -2.76 4.28
C ASP A 88 -6.42 -1.26 4.54
N ILE A 89 -5.61 -0.86 5.50
CA ILE A 89 -5.49 0.55 5.89
C ILE A 89 -4.67 1.35 4.87
N ALA A 90 -3.78 0.70 4.11
CA ALA A 90 -3.12 1.35 2.98
C ALA A 90 -4.12 1.74 1.87
N THR A 91 -5.14 0.92 1.64
CA THR A 91 -6.25 1.25 0.75
C THR A 91 -7.05 2.46 1.27
N LEU A 92 -7.42 2.47 2.57
CA LEU A 92 -8.12 3.62 3.18
C LEU A 92 -7.31 4.91 3.01
N ASP A 93 -6.01 4.86 3.31
CA ASP A 93 -5.08 5.98 3.16
C ASP A 93 -5.03 6.48 1.71
N THR A 94 -4.88 5.57 0.76
CA THR A 94 -4.82 5.92 -0.66
C THR A 94 -6.13 6.52 -1.15
N LEU A 95 -7.29 5.95 -0.78
CA LEU A 95 -8.61 6.49 -1.13
C LEU A 95 -8.81 7.88 -0.53
N HIS A 96 -8.37 8.10 0.71
CA HIS A 96 -8.36 9.42 1.33
C HIS A 96 -7.51 10.42 0.52
N ALA A 97 -6.28 10.03 0.18
CA ALA A 97 -5.33 10.88 -0.55
C ALA A 97 -5.82 11.31 -1.94
N ILE A 98 -6.51 10.42 -2.66
CA ILE A 98 -7.03 10.69 -4.01
C ILE A 98 -8.45 11.26 -4.03
N GLY A 99 -9.06 11.52 -2.85
CA GLY A 99 -10.39 12.13 -2.75
C GLY A 99 -11.56 11.16 -2.91
N ALA A 100 -11.32 9.84 -2.90
CA ALA A 100 -12.33 8.79 -2.95
C ALA A 100 -12.73 8.24 -1.56
N GLY A 101 -12.23 8.81 -0.47
CA GLY A 101 -12.44 8.32 0.89
C GLY A 101 -13.89 8.27 1.35
N ASP A 102 -14.76 9.14 0.83
CA ASP A 102 -16.20 9.18 1.14
C ASP A 102 -16.94 7.90 0.71
N THR A 103 -16.37 7.09 -0.17
CA THR A 103 -16.94 5.81 -0.59
C THR A 103 -16.76 4.70 0.44
N VAL A 104 -15.85 4.88 1.40
CA VAL A 104 -15.58 3.86 2.44
C VAL A 104 -16.68 3.87 3.49
N VAL A 105 -17.40 2.76 3.61
CA VAL A 105 -18.55 2.59 4.51
C VAL A 105 -18.27 1.68 5.72
N GLY A 106 -17.16 0.96 5.73
CA GLY A 106 -16.77 0.05 6.82
C GLY A 106 -15.28 -0.24 6.84
N ILE A 107 -14.71 -0.29 8.05
CA ILE A 107 -13.29 -0.55 8.30
C ILE A 107 -13.12 -1.51 9.49
N PRO A 108 -11.98 -2.21 9.63
CA PRO A 108 -11.69 -3.02 10.80
C PRO A 108 -11.49 -2.16 12.06
N GLU A 109 -11.56 -2.79 13.23
CA GLU A 109 -11.20 -2.16 14.50
C GLU A 109 -9.67 -2.04 14.60
N VAL A 110 -9.18 -0.82 14.40
CA VAL A 110 -7.74 -0.50 14.39
C VAL A 110 -7.52 0.95 14.82
N ALA A 111 -6.36 1.23 15.43
CA ALA A 111 -5.94 2.59 15.69
C ALA A 111 -5.51 3.24 14.36
N LEU A 112 -6.14 4.35 14.01
CA LEU A 112 -5.83 5.11 12.81
C LEU A 112 -4.84 6.24 13.15
N PRO A 113 -3.96 6.64 12.21
CA PRO A 113 -3.20 7.88 12.35
C PRO A 113 -4.13 9.09 12.34
N ASP A 114 -3.65 10.21 12.90
CA ASP A 114 -4.47 11.42 13.14
C ASP A 114 -5.15 11.94 11.87
N TYR A 115 -4.47 11.90 10.72
CA TYR A 115 -5.03 12.37 9.45
C TYR A 115 -6.16 11.50 8.89
N LEU A 116 -6.31 10.26 9.37
CA LEU A 116 -7.43 9.37 9.05
C LEU A 116 -8.50 9.35 10.16
N SER A 117 -8.41 10.22 11.16
CA SER A 117 -9.33 10.22 12.30
C SER A 117 -10.80 10.43 11.93
N GLU A 118 -11.10 11.04 10.79
CA GLU A 118 -12.48 11.20 10.29
C GLU A 118 -13.18 9.85 10.02
N TYR A 119 -12.43 8.79 9.75
CA TYR A 119 -12.95 7.43 9.53
C TYR A 119 -13.13 6.63 10.84
N ALA A 120 -12.74 7.20 11.99
CA ALA A 120 -12.80 6.49 13.27
C ALA A 120 -14.22 6.08 13.68
N ASP A 121 -15.23 6.87 13.28
CA ASP A 121 -16.64 6.64 13.60
C ASP A 121 -17.36 5.73 12.59
N LEU A 122 -16.70 5.27 11.52
CA LEU A 122 -17.27 4.32 10.57
C LEU A 122 -17.63 2.98 11.25
N PRO A 123 -18.64 2.26 10.74
CA PRO A 123 -18.97 0.91 11.15
C PRO A 123 -17.75 0.00 11.22
N LYS A 124 -17.61 -0.76 12.31
CA LYS A 124 -16.50 -1.71 12.50
C LYS A 124 -16.93 -3.09 12.03
N VAL A 125 -16.15 -3.64 11.10
CA VAL A 125 -16.44 -4.91 10.41
C VAL A 125 -15.56 -6.07 10.90
N GLY A 126 -15.18 -6.05 12.17
CA GLY A 126 -14.27 -7.02 12.79
C GLY A 126 -12.85 -6.49 12.92
N SER A 127 -11.87 -7.37 13.04
CA SER A 127 -10.44 -7.01 13.13
C SER A 127 -9.75 -7.11 11.76
N LEU A 128 -8.47 -6.73 11.71
CA LEU A 128 -7.62 -6.90 10.52
C LEU A 128 -7.42 -8.38 10.11
N PHE A 129 -7.67 -9.33 11.02
CA PHE A 129 -7.45 -10.76 10.80
C PHE A 129 -8.76 -11.55 10.75
N GLU A 130 -9.76 -11.10 11.48
CA GLU A 130 -11.04 -11.78 11.68
C GLU A 130 -12.20 -10.85 11.32
N PRO A 131 -12.68 -10.87 10.06
CA PRO A 131 -13.86 -10.14 9.62
C PRO A 131 -15.11 -10.57 10.35
N ASP A 132 -16.00 -9.61 10.63
CA ASP A 132 -17.39 -9.87 10.98
C ASP A 132 -18.22 -9.89 9.69
N PHE A 133 -18.42 -11.08 9.14
CA PHE A 133 -19.12 -11.27 7.86
C PHE A 133 -20.57 -10.77 7.89
N GLU A 134 -21.25 -10.81 9.06
CA GLU A 134 -22.61 -10.31 9.21
C GLU A 134 -22.60 -8.77 9.12
N ALA A 135 -21.68 -8.12 9.83
CA ALA A 135 -21.51 -6.66 9.75
C ALA A 135 -21.12 -6.19 8.34
N VAL A 136 -20.24 -6.94 7.64
CA VAL A 136 -19.91 -6.65 6.24
C VAL A 136 -21.14 -6.74 5.35
N ALA A 137 -21.92 -7.82 5.46
CA ALA A 137 -23.11 -8.05 4.65
C ALA A 137 -24.22 -7.01 4.91
N GLU A 138 -24.34 -6.48 6.15
CA GLU A 138 -25.32 -5.44 6.50
C GLU A 138 -25.01 -4.09 5.81
N LEU A 139 -23.75 -3.85 5.43
CA LEU A 139 -23.33 -2.63 4.74
C LEU A 139 -23.62 -2.68 3.22
N ASP A 140 -23.96 -3.85 2.66
CA ASP A 140 -24.25 -4.06 1.24
C ASP A 140 -23.18 -3.43 0.32
N PRO A 141 -21.88 -3.77 0.48
CA PRO A 141 -20.81 -3.10 -0.25
C PRO A 141 -20.79 -3.52 -1.72
N GLU A 142 -20.41 -2.57 -2.60
CA GLU A 142 -20.15 -2.84 -4.02
C GLU A 142 -18.73 -3.36 -4.25
N LEU A 143 -17.82 -3.11 -3.32
CA LEU A 143 -16.44 -3.57 -3.35
C LEU A 143 -15.93 -3.89 -1.94
N ILE A 144 -15.23 -5.01 -1.81
CA ILE A 144 -14.46 -5.35 -0.62
C ILE A 144 -12.98 -5.39 -0.98
N VAL A 145 -12.13 -4.75 -0.16
CA VAL A 145 -10.68 -4.78 -0.35
C VAL A 145 -10.03 -5.46 0.83
N VAL A 146 -9.24 -6.49 0.55
CA VAL A 146 -8.38 -7.18 1.52
C VAL A 146 -6.92 -7.02 1.14
N ALA A 147 -6.02 -7.19 2.12
CA ALA A 147 -4.59 -7.31 1.86
C ALA A 147 -3.87 -7.96 3.05
N ALA A 148 -2.75 -8.62 2.78
CA ALA A 148 -1.82 -9.19 3.76
C ALA A 148 -2.53 -9.96 4.90
N ARG A 149 -2.91 -9.26 5.98
CA ARG A 149 -3.50 -9.85 7.18
C ARG A 149 -4.87 -10.48 6.95
N SER A 150 -5.62 -9.96 5.98
CA SER A 150 -6.99 -10.39 5.65
C SER A 150 -7.09 -11.26 4.39
N THR A 151 -5.98 -11.48 3.67
CA THR A 151 -5.93 -12.31 2.44
C THR A 151 -6.59 -13.68 2.61
N GLY A 152 -6.36 -14.34 3.75
CA GLY A 152 -6.94 -15.65 4.04
C GLY A 152 -8.47 -15.70 4.10
N GLN A 153 -9.13 -14.55 4.15
CA GLN A 153 -10.59 -14.42 4.20
C GLN A 153 -11.22 -14.07 2.84
N PHE A 154 -10.39 -14.00 1.79
CA PHE A 154 -10.78 -13.57 0.44
C PHE A 154 -12.00 -14.36 -0.10
N ASP A 155 -11.94 -15.69 -0.06
CA ASP A 155 -13.00 -16.54 -0.62
C ASP A 155 -14.33 -16.36 0.10
N GLU A 156 -14.31 -16.19 1.43
CA GLU A 156 -15.52 -16.00 2.23
C GLU A 156 -16.12 -14.61 2.02
N LEU A 157 -15.30 -13.57 1.94
CA LEU A 157 -15.74 -12.20 1.64
C LEU A 157 -16.26 -12.09 0.20
N SER A 158 -15.68 -12.82 -0.74
CA SER A 158 -16.14 -12.87 -2.14
C SER A 158 -17.55 -13.49 -2.31
N ASN A 159 -18.07 -14.20 -1.29
CA ASN A 159 -19.46 -14.64 -1.30
C ASN A 159 -20.46 -13.53 -0.91
N ILE A 160 -19.96 -12.40 -0.38
CA ILE A 160 -20.77 -11.24 0.02
C ILE A 160 -20.81 -10.23 -1.12
N ALA A 161 -19.65 -9.81 -1.63
CA ALA A 161 -19.53 -8.83 -2.70
C ALA A 161 -18.23 -9.05 -3.53
N PRO A 162 -18.08 -8.42 -4.70
CA PRO A 162 -16.83 -8.40 -5.43
C PRO A 162 -15.67 -8.02 -4.51
N THR A 163 -14.64 -8.87 -4.46
CA THR A 163 -13.51 -8.70 -3.53
C THR A 163 -12.20 -8.70 -4.31
N ILE A 164 -11.33 -7.76 -4.00
CA ILE A 164 -9.95 -7.70 -4.51
C ILE A 164 -8.95 -7.82 -3.37
N ASP A 165 -7.83 -8.45 -3.64
CA ASP A 165 -6.69 -8.53 -2.74
C ASP A 165 -5.55 -7.68 -3.29
N LEU A 166 -5.21 -6.62 -2.58
CA LEU A 166 -4.15 -5.68 -2.92
C LEU A 166 -2.85 -5.95 -2.16
N THR A 167 -2.63 -7.17 -1.67
CA THR A 167 -1.34 -7.56 -1.06
C THR A 167 -0.20 -7.35 -2.05
N GLY A 168 0.80 -6.59 -1.65
CA GLY A 168 2.04 -6.44 -2.42
C GLY A 168 2.91 -7.70 -2.39
N ALA A 169 3.99 -7.71 -3.18
CA ALA A 169 4.86 -8.86 -3.37
C ALA A 169 5.41 -9.48 -2.07
N TYR A 170 5.44 -8.73 -0.97
CA TYR A 170 6.06 -9.15 0.29
C TYR A 170 5.18 -8.90 1.53
N GLY A 171 3.87 -8.92 1.45
CA GLY A 171 2.90 -8.79 2.54
C GLY A 171 3.42 -8.08 3.80
N GLY A 172 3.00 -6.87 4.09
CA GLY A 172 3.41 -6.12 5.29
C GLY A 172 4.85 -5.59 5.32
N THR A 173 5.62 -5.72 4.23
CA THR A 173 6.92 -5.07 4.01
C THR A 173 6.70 -3.62 3.59
N PHE A 174 7.55 -2.70 4.05
CA PHE A 174 7.57 -1.34 3.52
C PHE A 174 8.16 -1.37 2.10
N ASP A 175 7.30 -1.20 1.11
CA ASP A 175 7.57 -1.31 -0.32
C ASP A 175 6.85 -0.19 -1.07
N PRO A 176 7.42 1.02 -1.08
CA PRO A 176 6.85 2.17 -1.77
C PRO A 176 6.50 1.91 -3.25
N GLU A 177 7.38 1.28 -4.02
CA GLU A 177 7.11 0.99 -5.43
C GLU A 177 5.90 0.07 -5.61
N GLY A 178 5.78 -0.97 -4.79
CA GLY A 178 4.59 -1.83 -4.76
C GLY A 178 3.34 -1.05 -4.29
N GLY A 179 3.50 -0.09 -3.39
CA GLY A 179 2.46 0.85 -2.97
C GLY A 179 1.94 1.69 -4.12
N LEU A 180 2.84 2.27 -4.95
CA LEU A 180 2.47 3.07 -6.12
C LEU A 180 1.72 2.23 -7.18
N VAL A 181 2.11 0.97 -7.39
CA VAL A 181 1.38 0.05 -8.30
C VAL A 181 -0.05 -0.17 -7.83
N ARG A 182 -0.27 -0.37 -6.52
CA ARG A 182 -1.61 -0.54 -5.96
C ARG A 182 -2.43 0.75 -6.00
N ALA A 183 -1.79 1.88 -5.75
CA ALA A 183 -2.43 3.18 -5.88
C ALA A 183 -2.91 3.42 -7.32
N ALA A 184 -2.12 3.04 -8.32
CA ALA A 184 -2.53 3.12 -9.72
C ALA A 184 -3.78 2.25 -10.01
N GLN A 185 -3.86 1.04 -9.47
CA GLN A 185 -5.04 0.18 -9.58
C GLN A 185 -6.28 0.83 -8.92
N LEU A 186 -6.12 1.43 -7.74
CA LEU A 186 -7.19 2.20 -7.09
C LEU A 186 -7.58 3.43 -7.92
N GLY A 187 -6.62 4.16 -8.49
CA GLY A 187 -6.89 5.25 -9.41
C GLY A 187 -7.77 4.83 -10.60
N GLU A 188 -7.47 3.69 -11.23
CA GLU A 188 -8.27 3.13 -12.32
C GLU A 188 -9.69 2.75 -11.88
N ILE A 189 -9.85 2.17 -10.68
CA ILE A 189 -11.16 1.78 -10.14
C ILE A 189 -12.02 3.01 -9.87
N PHE A 190 -11.45 4.06 -9.28
CA PHE A 190 -12.19 5.25 -8.83
C PHE A 190 -12.19 6.40 -9.84
N GLY A 191 -11.44 6.30 -10.94
CA GLY A 191 -11.33 7.35 -11.97
C GLY A 191 -10.48 8.54 -11.50
N GLU A 192 -9.50 8.29 -10.63
CA GLU A 192 -8.64 9.28 -9.99
C GLU A 192 -7.17 9.11 -10.39
N GLU A 193 -6.92 8.66 -11.64
CA GLU A 193 -5.57 8.39 -12.16
C GLU A 193 -4.68 9.63 -12.15
N GLU A 194 -5.25 10.83 -12.35
CA GLU A 194 -4.50 12.10 -12.34
C GLU A 194 -4.00 12.41 -10.93
N ALA A 195 -4.84 12.24 -9.90
CA ALA A 195 -4.46 12.46 -8.50
C ALA A 195 -3.37 11.47 -8.05
N VAL A 196 -3.50 10.19 -8.44
CA VAL A 196 -2.48 9.18 -8.17
C VAL A 196 -1.17 9.53 -8.84
N ALA A 197 -1.19 9.95 -10.11
CA ALA A 197 0.02 10.28 -10.86
C ALA A 197 0.77 11.49 -10.25
N GLU A 198 0.06 12.51 -9.75
CA GLU A 198 0.64 13.67 -9.09
C GLU A 198 1.35 13.26 -7.79
N LEU A 199 0.65 12.53 -6.90
CA LEU A 199 1.22 12.06 -5.63
C LEU A 199 2.38 11.08 -5.84
N SER A 200 2.27 10.21 -6.84
CA SER A 200 3.35 9.26 -7.18
C SER A 200 4.61 9.97 -7.64
N ALA A 201 4.48 11.03 -8.45
CA ALA A 201 5.62 11.81 -8.91
C ALA A 201 6.37 12.49 -7.74
N ASP A 202 5.64 13.00 -6.75
CA ASP A 202 6.24 13.60 -5.55
C ASP A 202 7.01 12.56 -4.73
N ILE A 203 6.45 11.35 -4.58
CA ILE A 203 7.11 10.23 -3.89
C ILE A 203 8.39 9.80 -4.63
N GLU A 204 8.31 9.66 -5.95
CA GLU A 204 9.47 9.30 -6.79
C GLU A 204 10.59 10.37 -6.71
N GLU A 205 10.23 11.66 -6.63
CA GLU A 205 11.19 12.75 -6.44
C GLU A 205 11.86 12.67 -5.06
N GLN A 206 11.11 12.36 -3.99
CA GLN A 206 11.67 12.14 -2.65
C GLN A 206 12.67 10.97 -2.66
N ILE A 207 12.29 9.82 -3.24
CA ILE A 207 13.19 8.65 -3.37
C ILE A 207 14.48 9.03 -4.10
N ALA A 208 14.37 9.68 -5.26
CA ALA A 208 15.54 10.06 -6.07
C ALA A 208 16.44 11.05 -5.32
N THR A 209 15.87 11.99 -4.57
CA THR A 209 16.63 12.94 -3.77
C THR A 209 17.36 12.23 -2.62
N ILE A 210 16.66 11.38 -1.85
CA ILE A 210 17.28 10.60 -0.79
C ILE A 210 18.46 9.79 -1.35
N GLN A 211 18.26 9.05 -2.46
CA GLN A 211 19.31 8.24 -3.09
C GLN A 211 20.54 9.06 -3.52
N SER A 212 20.36 10.34 -3.84
CA SER A 212 21.46 11.21 -4.27
C SER A 212 22.20 11.88 -3.10
N GLU A 213 21.54 12.06 -1.96
CA GLU A 213 22.03 12.79 -0.78
C GLU A 213 22.54 11.87 0.33
N VAL A 214 22.02 10.62 0.39
CA VAL A 214 22.36 9.67 1.46
C VAL A 214 23.82 9.27 1.41
N ASP A 215 24.50 9.35 2.55
CA ASP A 215 25.86 8.87 2.77
C ASP A 215 25.99 8.32 4.21
N GLY A 216 26.89 7.36 4.39
CA GLY A 216 27.17 6.78 5.70
C GLY A 216 26.40 5.48 6.02
N THR A 217 26.62 5.02 7.22
CA THR A 217 26.04 3.77 7.74
C THR A 217 24.78 4.04 8.56
N ALA A 218 23.79 3.14 8.47
CA ALA A 218 22.54 3.25 9.20
C ALA A 218 22.22 2.01 10.03
N LEU A 219 21.47 2.21 11.10
CA LEU A 219 20.81 1.17 11.88
C LEU A 219 19.30 1.48 11.93
N VAL A 220 18.47 0.55 11.43
CA VAL A 220 17.00 0.68 11.44
C VAL A 220 16.46 -0.04 12.67
N LEU A 221 15.69 0.66 13.50
CA LEU A 221 15.22 0.17 14.80
C LEU A 221 13.71 0.36 14.99
N SER A 222 13.02 -0.70 15.41
CA SER A 222 11.73 -0.55 16.11
C SER A 222 11.96 -0.42 17.60
N VAL A 223 11.10 0.35 18.26
CA VAL A 223 11.09 0.47 19.73
C VAL A 223 9.72 0.03 20.25
N SER A 224 9.71 -0.82 21.28
CA SER A 224 8.48 -1.25 21.94
C SER A 224 8.77 -1.66 23.38
N GLY A 225 8.08 -1.04 24.35
CA GLY A 225 8.22 -1.37 25.75
C GLY A 225 9.64 -1.17 26.31
N GLY A 226 10.44 -0.29 25.70
CA GLY A 226 11.84 -0.04 26.08
C GLY A 226 12.86 -1.05 25.51
N GLU A 227 12.41 -1.92 24.60
CA GLU A 227 13.26 -2.87 23.87
C GLU A 227 13.42 -2.42 22.41
N TYR A 228 14.55 -2.78 21.79
CA TYR A 228 14.86 -2.49 20.40
C TYR A 228 14.78 -3.75 19.54
N GLY A 229 14.19 -3.62 18.35
CA GLY A 229 14.28 -4.61 17.29
C GLY A 229 15.06 -4.04 16.10
N ALA A 230 16.22 -4.60 15.78
CA ALA A 230 17.02 -4.17 14.64
C ALA A 230 16.61 -4.89 13.35
N PHE A 231 16.62 -4.16 12.24
CA PHE A 231 16.31 -4.67 10.91
C PHE A 231 17.52 -4.53 9.99
N GLY A 232 17.78 -5.54 9.18
CA GLY A 232 18.82 -5.56 8.17
C GLY A 232 18.28 -5.52 6.75
N GLU A 233 19.19 -5.69 5.78
CA GLU A 233 18.90 -5.85 4.35
C GLU A 233 17.95 -7.04 4.12
N GLY A 234 17.03 -6.91 3.16
CA GLY A 234 16.06 -7.95 2.84
C GLY A 234 15.00 -8.21 3.90
N SER A 235 15.00 -7.45 5.02
CA SER A 235 13.98 -7.55 6.06
C SER A 235 12.73 -6.75 5.70
N ARG A 236 11.71 -6.79 6.57
CA ARG A 236 10.48 -6.00 6.46
C ARG A 236 10.72 -4.50 6.23
N PHE A 237 11.79 -3.96 6.76
CA PHE A 237 12.21 -2.57 6.60
C PHE A 237 13.58 -2.43 5.93
N GLY A 238 13.95 -3.43 5.12
CA GLY A 238 15.19 -3.43 4.35
C GLY A 238 15.25 -2.34 3.27
N TYR A 239 14.11 -1.76 2.91
CA TYR A 239 13.98 -0.72 1.89
C TYR A 239 14.96 0.45 2.08
N PHE A 240 15.24 0.84 3.33
CA PHE A 240 16.22 1.89 3.65
C PHE A 240 17.64 1.53 3.15
N PHE A 241 17.98 0.26 3.12
CA PHE A 241 19.26 -0.24 2.64
C PHE A 241 19.19 -0.62 1.15
N ASP A 242 18.22 -1.45 0.81
CA ASP A 242 18.11 -2.12 -0.48
C ASP A 242 17.77 -1.14 -1.62
N THR A 243 17.05 -0.07 -1.30
CA THR A 243 16.58 0.93 -2.29
C THR A 243 17.09 2.33 -2.00
N LEU A 244 16.93 2.85 -0.77
CA LEU A 244 17.32 4.25 -0.48
C LEU A 244 18.84 4.46 -0.43
N GLY A 245 19.64 3.39 -0.26
CA GLY A 245 21.09 3.44 -0.41
C GLY A 245 21.88 3.69 0.87
N PHE A 246 21.24 3.65 2.05
CA PHE A 246 21.99 3.62 3.31
C PHE A 246 22.85 2.36 3.39
N THR A 247 24.07 2.48 3.85
CA THR A 247 24.92 1.32 4.11
C THR A 247 24.55 0.71 5.47
N PRO A 248 24.28 -0.61 5.57
CA PRO A 248 24.03 -1.21 6.89
C PRO A 248 25.21 -1.04 7.84
N ALA A 249 24.99 -0.54 9.05
CA ALA A 249 26.03 -0.47 10.08
C ALA A 249 26.45 -1.86 10.59
N VAL A 250 25.51 -2.83 10.47
CA VAL A 250 25.73 -4.26 10.79
C VAL A 250 25.04 -5.06 9.70
N ALA A 251 25.75 -5.98 9.05
CA ALA A 251 25.15 -6.84 8.01
C ALA A 251 24.02 -7.70 8.60
N ALA A 252 22.97 -7.98 7.83
CA ALA A 252 21.82 -8.77 8.28
C ALA A 252 22.24 -10.11 8.94
N ALA A 253 23.21 -10.80 8.36
CA ALA A 253 23.72 -12.09 8.88
C ALA A 253 24.49 -11.96 10.22
N GLU A 254 24.85 -10.75 10.64
CA GLU A 254 25.56 -10.46 11.90
C GLU A 254 24.62 -9.94 13.00
N LEU A 255 23.34 -9.72 12.69
CA LEU A 255 22.32 -9.40 13.69
C LEU A 255 22.10 -10.61 14.62
N PRO A 256 21.81 -10.37 15.93
CA PRO A 256 21.85 -11.44 16.94
C PRO A 256 20.68 -12.43 16.89
N GLY A 257 19.68 -12.22 16.05
CA GLY A 257 18.45 -13.02 15.97
C GLY A 257 18.46 -14.05 14.85
N GLN A 258 17.25 -14.47 14.46
CA GLN A 258 17.03 -15.34 13.29
C GLN A 258 16.58 -14.47 12.12
N GLU A 259 17.08 -14.73 10.93
CA GLU A 259 16.66 -14.06 9.71
C GLU A 259 15.12 -14.07 9.57
N GLY A 260 14.54 -12.92 9.26
CA GLY A 260 13.11 -12.80 8.98
C GLY A 260 12.20 -12.51 10.18
N SER A 261 12.74 -12.09 11.33
CA SER A 261 11.90 -11.64 12.44
C SER A 261 10.99 -10.47 12.02
N ALA A 262 9.67 -10.66 12.11
CA ALA A 262 8.68 -9.63 11.79
C ALA A 262 8.79 -8.38 12.69
N HIS A 263 9.46 -8.50 13.84
CA HIS A 263 9.61 -7.42 14.82
C HIS A 263 11.04 -6.91 14.96
N GLY A 264 11.94 -7.40 14.12
CA GLY A 264 13.37 -7.14 14.20
C GLY A 264 14.08 -8.01 15.25
N ASP A 265 15.41 -8.05 15.16
CA ASP A 265 16.24 -8.79 16.07
C ASP A 265 16.49 -7.99 17.34
N THR A 266 16.21 -8.57 18.51
CA THR A 266 16.37 -7.86 19.79
C THR A 266 17.82 -7.48 20.02
N VAL A 267 18.08 -6.19 20.22
CA VAL A 267 19.41 -5.62 20.47
C VAL A 267 19.42 -4.76 21.73
N THR A 268 20.63 -4.43 22.20
CA THR A 268 20.84 -3.60 23.40
C THR A 268 21.48 -2.24 23.07
N ASN A 269 21.49 -1.31 24.03
CA ASN A 269 22.20 -0.04 23.88
C ASN A 269 23.71 -0.23 23.59
N GLU A 270 24.34 -1.27 24.17
CA GLU A 270 25.75 -1.58 23.91
C GLU A 270 25.96 -2.11 22.49
N PHE A 271 24.99 -2.82 21.93
CA PHE A 271 25.02 -3.22 20.53
C PHE A 271 24.97 -1.99 19.63
N ILE A 272 24.02 -1.07 19.86
CA ILE A 272 23.89 0.18 19.11
C ILE A 272 25.20 0.99 19.18
N LEU A 273 25.79 1.13 20.38
CA LEU A 273 27.07 1.81 20.56
C LEU A 273 28.23 1.11 19.84
N THR A 274 28.23 -0.23 19.81
CA THR A 274 29.29 -1.00 19.14
C THR A 274 29.18 -0.91 17.61
N ALA A 275 27.95 -0.95 17.08
CA ALA A 275 27.67 -0.71 15.67
C ALA A 275 28.07 0.71 15.24
N ASN A 276 27.90 1.68 16.14
CA ASN A 276 28.24 3.09 15.99
C ASN A 276 27.83 3.67 14.60
N PRO A 277 26.55 3.60 14.23
CA PRO A 277 26.07 4.04 12.93
C PRO A 277 26.20 5.56 12.76
N ASP A 278 26.26 6.04 11.52
CA ASP A 278 26.16 7.46 11.17
C ASP A 278 24.72 7.95 11.27
N TRP A 279 23.73 7.06 11.02
CA TRP A 279 22.29 7.31 11.11
C TRP A 279 21.60 6.25 12.01
N ILE A 280 20.70 6.69 12.86
CA ILE A 280 19.72 5.81 13.49
C ILE A 280 18.35 6.19 12.93
N ILE A 281 17.68 5.24 12.27
CA ILE A 281 16.34 5.39 11.73
C ILE A 281 15.42 4.59 12.65
N ALA A 282 14.62 5.26 13.46
CA ALA A 282 13.83 4.64 14.52
C ALA A 282 12.34 4.92 14.36
N PHE A 283 11.51 3.94 14.75
CA PHE A 283 10.07 4.13 14.87
C PHE A 283 9.53 3.47 16.13
N ASP A 284 8.47 4.07 16.68
CA ASP A 284 7.81 3.60 17.90
C ASP A 284 6.71 2.58 17.56
N ARG A 285 7.07 1.29 17.50
CA ARG A 285 6.09 0.22 17.33
C ARG A 285 5.11 0.14 18.50
N GLY A 286 5.55 0.46 19.69
CA GLY A 286 4.71 0.52 20.89
C GLY A 286 3.61 1.55 20.77
N ALA A 287 3.94 2.79 20.33
CA ALA A 287 2.94 3.83 20.08
C ALA A 287 1.97 3.45 18.97
N ALA A 288 2.45 2.89 17.87
CA ALA A 288 1.59 2.42 16.78
C ALA A 288 0.56 1.37 17.23
N THR A 289 0.88 0.59 18.27
CA THR A 289 0.01 -0.46 18.85
C THR A 289 -0.65 -0.06 20.17
N GLY A 290 -0.48 1.20 20.61
CA GLY A 290 -1.03 1.72 21.85
C GLY A 290 -0.30 1.27 23.12
N GLN A 291 1.00 0.92 23.03
CA GLN A 291 1.80 0.40 24.14
C GLN A 291 3.18 1.06 24.23
N GLY A 292 3.59 1.47 25.41
CA GLY A 292 4.99 1.74 25.75
C GLY A 292 5.42 3.21 25.81
N SER A 293 6.72 3.43 26.13
CA SER A 293 7.40 4.72 26.06
C SER A 293 7.83 5.01 24.63
N SER A 294 7.96 6.29 24.28
CA SER A 294 8.33 6.70 22.92
C SER A 294 9.74 6.21 22.52
N ALA A 295 9.96 6.08 21.20
CA ALA A 295 11.29 5.77 20.67
C ALA A 295 12.31 6.83 21.09
N GLU A 296 11.92 8.10 21.08
CA GLU A 296 12.72 9.24 21.50
C GLU A 296 13.14 9.09 22.97
N GLU A 297 12.19 8.83 23.90
CA GLU A 297 12.50 8.63 25.32
C GLU A 297 13.41 7.40 25.55
N THR A 298 13.26 6.34 24.76
CA THR A 298 14.03 5.11 24.90
C THR A 298 15.47 5.27 24.40
N LEU A 299 15.66 6.01 23.30
CA LEU A 299 16.98 6.30 22.72
C LEU A 299 17.73 7.44 23.45
N ASP A 300 17.03 8.26 24.25
CA ASP A 300 17.64 9.31 25.08
C ASP A 300 18.33 8.70 26.30
N ASN A 301 19.55 8.19 26.13
CA ASN A 301 20.35 7.60 27.21
C ASN A 301 21.84 7.75 26.97
N GLU A 302 22.62 7.76 28.06
CA GLU A 302 24.08 8.01 28.09
C GLU A 302 24.90 7.07 27.18
N ILE A 303 24.38 5.91 26.79
CA ILE A 303 25.06 4.95 25.92
C ILE A 303 24.85 5.34 24.45
N VAL A 304 23.61 5.60 24.03
CA VAL A 304 23.27 5.99 22.68
C VAL A 304 23.83 7.37 22.36
N GLU A 305 23.84 8.33 23.31
CA GLU A 305 24.46 9.67 23.14
C GLU A 305 25.92 9.63 22.71
N ARG A 306 26.61 8.50 22.88
CA ARG A 306 28.01 8.33 22.48
C ARG A 306 28.19 7.85 21.04
N THR A 307 27.11 7.49 20.34
CA THR A 307 27.16 7.09 18.93
C THR A 307 27.41 8.29 18.01
N THR A 308 27.95 8.01 16.82
CA THR A 308 28.13 9.03 15.78
C THR A 308 26.80 9.67 15.40
N ALA A 309 25.74 8.88 15.26
CA ALA A 309 24.39 9.36 14.93
C ALA A 309 23.88 10.39 15.95
N ALA A 310 23.95 10.08 17.26
CA ALA A 310 23.49 10.99 18.31
C ALA A 310 24.33 12.28 18.37
N GLN A 311 25.66 12.18 18.17
CA GLN A 311 26.56 13.34 18.20
C GLN A 311 26.37 14.30 17.05
N ASN A 312 25.78 13.83 15.93
CA ASN A 312 25.54 14.59 14.71
C ASN A 312 24.07 14.96 14.52
N ASP A 313 23.21 14.77 15.53
CA ASP A 313 21.75 14.96 15.45
C ASP A 313 21.10 14.14 14.30
N ALA A 314 21.68 12.97 14.00
CA ALA A 314 21.27 12.08 12.91
C ALA A 314 20.44 10.88 13.40
N ILE A 315 19.57 11.09 14.40
CA ILE A 315 18.54 10.14 14.81
C ILE A 315 17.23 10.59 14.19
N VAL A 316 16.72 9.78 13.24
CA VAL A 316 15.48 10.06 12.49
C VAL A 316 14.34 9.26 13.12
N TYR A 317 13.30 9.95 13.60
CA TYR A 317 12.11 9.33 14.16
C TYR A 317 11.00 9.31 13.12
N LEU A 318 10.69 8.10 12.61
CA LEU A 318 9.67 7.92 11.58
C LEU A 318 8.26 7.91 12.17
N PRO A 319 7.24 8.33 11.42
CA PRO A 319 5.85 8.30 11.84
C PRO A 319 5.37 6.85 12.02
N ALA A 320 5.21 6.44 13.28
CA ALA A 320 5.07 5.04 13.68
C ALA A 320 3.82 4.35 13.11
N SER A 321 2.64 5.01 13.20
CA SER A 321 1.39 4.44 12.70
C SER A 321 1.40 4.31 11.18
N GLU A 322 2.04 5.24 10.49
CA GLU A 322 2.16 5.26 9.03
C GLU A 322 3.08 4.13 8.55
N LEU A 323 4.25 3.97 9.19
CA LEU A 323 5.20 2.92 8.83
C LEU A 323 4.75 1.51 9.26
N TYR A 324 3.96 1.36 10.35
CA TYR A 324 3.67 0.05 10.95
C TYR A 324 2.25 -0.45 10.73
N ILE A 325 1.25 0.45 10.69
CA ILE A 325 -0.18 0.10 10.52
C ILE A 325 -0.59 0.30 9.06
N VAL A 326 -0.37 1.49 8.50
CA VAL A 326 -0.74 1.84 7.12
C VAL A 326 0.24 1.21 6.12
N ILE A 327 1.51 1.38 6.36
CA ILE A 327 2.67 0.84 5.62
C ILE A 327 2.82 1.47 4.22
N ASN A 328 2.00 1.09 3.26
CA ASN A 328 2.20 1.38 1.83
C ASN A 328 1.03 2.16 1.20
N GLY A 329 0.26 2.93 1.99
CA GLY A 329 -0.67 3.91 1.45
C GLY A 329 0.08 5.16 0.96
N LEU A 330 -0.50 5.92 0.04
CA LEU A 330 0.17 7.07 -0.59
C LEU A 330 0.63 8.13 0.40
N THR A 331 -0.26 8.53 1.34
CA THR A 331 0.09 9.53 2.36
C THR A 331 1.17 8.99 3.30
N ALA A 332 1.04 7.74 3.73
CA ALA A 332 2.00 7.12 4.63
C ALA A 332 3.40 7.02 3.99
N ILE A 333 3.49 6.57 2.73
CA ILE A 333 4.75 6.54 1.99
C ILE A 333 5.36 7.94 1.90
N HIS A 334 4.57 8.93 1.45
CA HIS A 334 5.02 10.31 1.31
C HIS A 334 5.58 10.88 2.62
N ASN A 335 4.90 10.66 3.75
CA ASN A 335 5.30 11.19 5.06
C ASN A 335 6.55 10.48 5.61
N VAL A 336 6.62 9.15 5.46
CA VAL A 336 7.81 8.38 5.89
C VAL A 336 9.03 8.81 5.08
N LEU A 337 8.93 8.87 3.75
CA LEU A 337 10.03 9.31 2.90
C LEU A 337 10.34 10.78 3.07
N GLY A 338 9.34 11.64 3.27
CA GLY A 338 9.50 13.06 3.57
C GLY A 338 10.32 13.29 4.85
N THR A 339 10.06 12.50 5.90
CA THR A 339 10.85 12.55 7.15
C THR A 339 12.33 12.17 6.91
N VAL A 340 12.59 11.14 6.10
CA VAL A 340 13.96 10.76 5.74
C VAL A 340 14.62 11.82 4.86
N HIS A 341 13.88 12.33 3.87
CA HIS A 341 14.35 13.36 2.95
C HIS A 341 14.79 14.62 3.70
N GLU A 342 13.95 15.13 4.61
CA GLU A 342 14.29 16.30 5.44
C GLU A 342 15.56 16.07 6.26
N ALA A 343 15.75 14.86 6.79
CA ALA A 343 16.92 14.54 7.59
C ALA A 343 18.22 14.49 6.77
N VAL A 344 18.19 13.93 5.54
CA VAL A 344 19.41 13.81 4.71
C VAL A 344 19.74 15.08 3.92
N ALA A 345 18.74 15.91 3.63
CA ALA A 345 18.96 17.20 2.94
C ALA A 345 19.50 18.31 3.86
N GLY A 346 19.49 18.12 5.18
CA GLY A 346 20.14 18.95 6.20
C GLY A 346 19.46 20.26 6.48
#